data_547381edaacb79039d1a3ca498e1245c
#
_entry.id   547381edaacb79039d1a3ca498e1245c
#
_cell.length_a   1.000
_cell.length_b   1.000
_cell.length_c   1.000
_cell.angle_alpha   90.00
_cell.angle_beta   90.00
_cell.angle_gamma   90.00
#
_symmetry.space_group_name_H-M   'P 1'
#
loop_
_entity.id
_entity.type
_entity.pdbx_description
1 polymer ?
#
loop_
_entity_poly.entity_id
_entity_poly.type
_entity_poly.pdbx_seq_one_letter_code
_entity_poly.pdbx_strand_id
1 'polypeptide(L)'
;YSANATQVVQATAPVIFTESPVPCNEGLVFHRDESGIFLLANNAPQSNCSCGCRRIYETLYNVEFHGNISLPEEPAGTVEPISLAIAIGGETDPSSIMTVTVPLVSDVSGDNVGASIIVAVPSLCGCQSVSVRNISTQAINVMNANIIFEYIGTRRIR
;
A
#
# COMPACT_ATOMS: atom_id res chain seq x y z
N TYR A 1 5.29 -4.18 7.80
CA TYR A 1 4.98 -5.51 7.25
C TYR A 1 5.95 -5.80 6.11
N SER A 2 6.34 -7.06 5.95
CA SER A 2 7.29 -7.48 4.94
C SER A 2 6.90 -8.80 4.28
N ALA A 3 7.46 -9.02 3.09
CA ALA A 3 7.44 -10.29 2.37
C ALA A 3 8.81 -10.48 1.72
N ASN A 4 9.64 -11.32 2.32
CA ASN A 4 11.03 -11.53 1.87
C ASN A 4 11.14 -12.51 0.70
N ALA A 5 10.21 -13.47 0.62
CA ALA A 5 10.16 -14.43 -0.47
C ALA A 5 9.69 -13.78 -1.77
N THR A 6 10.22 -14.28 -2.89
CA THR A 6 9.70 -13.90 -4.21
C THR A 6 8.27 -14.37 -4.35
N GLN A 7 7.39 -13.48 -4.80
CA GLN A 7 6.02 -13.78 -5.12
C GLN A 7 5.67 -13.31 -6.54
N VAL A 8 4.90 -14.13 -7.26
CA VAL A 8 4.35 -13.76 -8.57
C VAL A 8 3.03 -13.04 -8.35
N VAL A 9 2.99 -11.76 -8.67
CA VAL A 9 1.81 -10.91 -8.51
C VAL A 9 1.15 -10.73 -9.87
N GLN A 10 -0.04 -11.28 -10.02
CA GLN A 10 -0.81 -11.17 -11.26
C GLN A 10 -1.21 -9.72 -11.56
N ALA A 11 -1.53 -9.44 -12.83
CA ALA A 11 -2.07 -8.13 -13.21
C ALA A 11 -3.27 -7.76 -12.33
N THR A 12 -3.29 -6.54 -11.83
CA THR A 12 -4.31 -5.98 -10.92
C THR A 12 -4.35 -6.58 -9.51
N ALA A 13 -3.58 -7.63 -9.22
CA ALA A 13 -3.53 -8.24 -7.89
C ALA A 13 -2.71 -7.42 -6.89
N PRO A 14 -3.00 -7.51 -5.59
CA PRO A 14 -2.19 -6.91 -4.55
C PRO A 14 -0.94 -7.74 -4.25
N VAL A 15 0.10 -7.06 -3.77
CA VAL A 15 1.27 -7.67 -3.12
C VAL A 15 0.82 -8.21 -1.77
N ILE A 16 1.21 -9.44 -1.44
CA ILE A 16 0.87 -10.08 -0.17
C ILE A 16 2.03 -9.91 0.81
N PHE A 17 1.72 -9.57 2.06
CA PHE A 17 2.69 -9.43 3.14
C PHE A 17 2.41 -10.50 4.19
N THR A 18 3.43 -11.28 4.53
CA THR A 18 3.31 -12.46 5.40
C THR A 18 3.93 -12.26 6.77
N GLU A 19 4.76 -11.22 6.93
CA GLU A 19 5.51 -10.97 8.16
C GLU A 19 5.20 -9.60 8.75
N SER A 20 5.10 -9.55 10.07
CA SER A 20 4.97 -8.31 10.84
C SER A 20 6.11 -8.19 11.85
N PRO A 21 7.32 -7.78 11.42
CA PRO A 21 8.48 -7.68 12.31
C PRO A 21 8.29 -6.65 13.43
N VAL A 22 7.44 -5.66 13.20
CA VAL A 22 7.02 -4.69 14.22
C VAL A 22 5.50 -4.79 14.38
N PRO A 23 4.99 -5.46 15.41
CA PRO A 23 3.56 -5.58 15.62
C PRO A 23 2.91 -4.23 15.89
N CYS A 24 1.75 -3.98 15.29
CA CYS A 24 0.95 -2.80 15.58
C CYS A 24 0.22 -2.99 16.91
N ASN A 25 0.70 -2.36 17.98
CA ASN A 25 0.14 -2.49 19.32
C ASN A 25 -1.06 -1.56 19.59
N GLU A 26 -1.31 -0.59 18.73
CA GLU A 26 -2.30 0.47 18.99
C GLU A 26 -3.64 0.28 18.25
N GLY A 27 -3.79 -0.80 17.46
CA GLY A 27 -5.03 -1.07 16.73
C GLY A 27 -5.39 -0.03 15.66
N LEU A 28 -4.41 0.74 15.17
CA LEU A 28 -4.61 1.76 14.13
C LEU A 28 -4.45 1.21 12.72
N VAL A 29 -3.72 0.12 12.57
CA VAL A 29 -3.50 -0.58 11.30
C VAL A 29 -3.89 -2.03 11.47
N PHE A 30 -4.86 -2.48 10.69
CA PHE A 30 -5.31 -3.87 10.68
C PHE A 30 -4.87 -4.52 9.38
N HIS A 31 -4.09 -5.58 9.48
CA HIS A 31 -3.74 -6.44 8.35
C HIS A 31 -4.62 -7.69 8.39
N ARG A 32 -5.27 -7.96 7.28
CA ARG A 32 -5.98 -9.23 7.11
C ARG A 32 -4.98 -10.24 6.54
N ASP A 33 -4.71 -11.29 7.30
CA ASP A 33 -3.78 -12.34 6.92
C ASP A 33 -4.00 -12.82 5.48
N GLU A 34 -2.91 -12.96 4.73
CA GLU A 34 -2.87 -13.45 3.35
C GLU A 34 -3.61 -12.59 2.31
N SER A 35 -4.01 -11.36 2.63
CA SER A 35 -4.85 -10.57 1.70
C SER A 35 -4.12 -9.42 0.99
N GLY A 36 -2.94 -9.00 1.42
CA GLY A 36 -2.27 -7.79 0.93
C GLY A 36 -3.07 -6.49 1.14
N ILE A 37 -4.14 -6.53 1.96
CA ILE A 37 -4.99 -5.37 2.25
C ILE A 37 -4.81 -4.97 3.70
N PHE A 38 -4.55 -3.69 3.90
CA PHE A 38 -4.45 -3.04 5.20
C PHE A 38 -5.64 -2.11 5.40
N LEU A 39 -6.17 -2.06 6.62
CA LEU A 39 -7.21 -1.12 7.02
C LEU A 39 -6.60 -0.12 8.00
N LEU A 40 -6.59 1.15 7.64
CA LEU A 40 -6.17 2.26 8.49
C LEU A 40 -7.38 2.79 9.24
N ALA A 41 -7.33 2.78 10.57
CA ALA A 41 -8.43 3.27 11.40
C ALA A 41 -8.35 4.79 11.60
N ASN A 42 -9.51 5.41 11.80
CA ASN A 42 -9.58 6.79 12.25
C ASN A 42 -9.34 6.87 13.76
N ASN A 43 -8.36 7.66 14.19
CA ASN A 43 -8.02 7.92 15.60
C ASN A 43 -8.43 9.34 16.06
N ALA A 44 -9.22 10.04 15.25
CA ALA A 44 -9.62 11.39 15.61
C ALA A 44 -10.68 11.39 16.71
N PRO A 45 -10.62 12.34 17.66
CA PRO A 45 -11.63 12.46 18.71
C PRO A 45 -13.00 12.74 18.07
N GLN A 46 -14.00 11.96 18.46
CA GLN A 46 -15.38 12.24 18.09
C GLN A 46 -15.86 13.43 18.91
N SER A 47 -16.12 14.56 18.26
CA SER A 47 -16.69 15.71 18.94
C SER A 47 -18.20 15.52 19.10
N ASN A 48 -18.64 15.16 20.29
CA ASN A 48 -20.03 15.23 20.71
C ASN A 48 -20.39 16.70 21.03
N CYS A 49 -20.41 17.57 20.03
CA CYS A 49 -20.94 18.92 20.23
C CYS A 49 -22.47 18.90 20.21
N SER A 50 -23.12 19.09 21.33
CA SER A 50 -24.58 19.22 21.47
C SER A 50 -25.21 20.41 20.73
N CYS A 51 -24.39 21.26 20.10
CA CYS A 51 -24.80 22.50 19.44
C CYS A 51 -24.87 22.41 17.90
N GLY A 52 -24.98 21.21 17.30
CA GLY A 52 -25.16 21.04 15.86
C GLY A 52 -23.96 21.35 14.96
N CYS A 53 -22.87 21.89 15.47
CA CYS A 53 -21.63 22.11 14.71
C CYS A 53 -20.77 20.85 14.74
N ARG A 54 -20.91 20.01 13.71
CA ARG A 54 -20.10 18.80 13.58
C ARG A 54 -18.69 19.18 13.14
N ARG A 55 -17.73 19.06 14.05
CA ARG A 55 -16.30 19.18 13.69
C ARG A 55 -15.89 17.89 13.00
N ILE A 56 -15.38 18.02 11.78
CA ILE A 56 -14.88 16.89 11.01
C ILE A 56 -13.36 16.88 11.12
N TYR A 57 -12.82 15.74 11.51
CA TYR A 57 -11.38 15.49 11.60
C TYR A 57 -11.00 14.38 10.65
N GLU A 58 -9.75 14.33 10.29
CA GLU A 58 -9.15 13.18 9.61
C GLU A 58 -7.86 12.77 10.31
N THR A 59 -7.58 11.48 10.26
CA THR A 59 -6.33 10.90 10.74
C THR A 59 -5.40 10.75 9.56
N LEU A 60 -4.14 11.17 9.72
CA LEU A 60 -3.13 11.15 8.68
C LEU A 60 -2.11 10.05 8.96
N TYR A 61 -1.83 9.28 7.92
CA TYR A 61 -0.79 8.26 7.90
C TYR A 61 0.20 8.54 6.78
N ASN A 62 1.49 8.37 7.06
CA ASN A 62 2.49 8.16 6.03
C ASN A 62 2.48 6.68 5.67
N VAL A 63 2.34 6.37 4.40
CA VAL A 63 2.42 5.02 3.86
C VAL A 63 3.60 4.96 2.93
N GLU A 64 4.58 4.13 3.25
CA GLU A 64 5.81 3.97 2.50
C GLU A 64 5.97 2.52 2.07
N PHE A 65 6.28 2.31 0.79
CA PHE A 65 6.54 1.01 0.21
C PHE A 65 7.92 0.97 -0.43
N HIS A 66 8.63 -0.15 -0.23
CA HIS A 66 9.85 -0.51 -0.91
C HIS A 66 9.80 -1.98 -1.33
N GLY A 67 10.44 -2.28 -2.44
CA GLY A 67 10.56 -3.65 -2.93
C GLY A 67 11.39 -3.72 -4.20
N ASN A 68 11.67 -4.94 -4.63
CA ASN A 68 12.33 -5.21 -5.90
C ASN A 68 11.31 -5.86 -6.84
N ILE A 69 11.27 -5.42 -8.08
CA ILE A 69 10.36 -5.97 -9.09
C ILE A 69 11.12 -6.42 -10.34
N SER A 70 10.70 -7.53 -10.92
CA SER A 70 11.23 -8.09 -12.17
C SER A 70 10.14 -8.79 -12.95
N LEU A 71 10.45 -9.16 -14.18
CA LEU A 71 9.62 -10.09 -14.94
C LEU A 71 9.95 -11.53 -14.55
N PRO A 72 8.96 -12.47 -14.60
CA PRO A 72 9.22 -13.90 -14.54
C PRO A 72 10.24 -14.35 -15.60
N GLU A 73 10.93 -15.48 -15.40
CA GLU A 73 11.93 -16.00 -16.32
C GLU A 73 11.39 -16.26 -17.74
N GLU A 74 10.11 -16.59 -17.85
CA GLU A 74 9.41 -16.77 -19.11
C GLU A 74 8.26 -15.78 -19.23
N PRO A 75 8.53 -14.50 -19.55
CA PRO A 75 7.47 -13.52 -19.72
C PRO A 75 6.64 -13.89 -20.95
N ALA A 76 5.32 -13.82 -20.80
CA ALA A 76 4.40 -14.08 -21.92
C ALA A 76 4.39 -12.87 -22.87
N GLY A 77 5.26 -12.89 -23.88
CA GLY A 77 5.28 -11.87 -24.93
C GLY A 77 6.46 -10.90 -24.87
N THR A 78 6.24 -9.68 -25.36
CA THR A 78 7.26 -8.62 -25.40
C THR A 78 7.52 -8.07 -24.02
N VAL A 79 8.77 -7.80 -23.71
CA VAL A 79 9.15 -7.12 -22.45
C VAL A 79 8.62 -5.68 -22.48
N GLU A 80 7.63 -5.41 -21.65
CA GLU A 80 7.01 -4.09 -21.49
C GLU A 80 7.37 -3.51 -20.12
N PRO A 81 7.26 -2.19 -19.93
CA PRO A 81 7.42 -1.57 -18.63
C PRO A 81 6.48 -2.20 -17.58
N ILE A 82 7.00 -2.38 -16.39
CA ILE A 82 6.24 -2.92 -15.26
C ILE A 82 6.08 -1.87 -14.17
N SER A 83 4.95 -1.89 -13.48
CA SER A 83 4.64 -0.88 -12.48
C SER A 83 3.87 -1.45 -11.29
N LEU A 84 4.21 -0.94 -10.12
CA LEU A 84 3.42 -1.04 -8.90
C LEU A 84 2.84 0.33 -8.53
N ALA A 85 1.78 0.33 -7.76
CA ALA A 85 1.27 1.55 -7.14
C ALA A 85 0.57 1.25 -5.83
N ILE A 86 0.53 2.24 -4.93
CA ILE A 86 -0.30 2.20 -3.73
C ILE A 86 -1.74 2.52 -4.14
N ALA A 87 -2.68 1.69 -3.71
CA ALA A 87 -4.11 1.88 -3.93
C ALA A 87 -4.81 2.21 -2.61
N ILE A 88 -5.69 3.21 -2.64
CA ILE A 88 -6.49 3.69 -1.51
C ILE A 88 -7.96 3.45 -1.85
N GLY A 89 -8.68 2.71 -1.00
CA GLY A 89 -10.08 2.35 -1.28
C GLY A 89 -10.25 1.46 -2.51
N GLY A 90 -9.17 0.80 -2.95
CA GLY A 90 -9.14 -0.01 -4.18
C GLY A 90 -8.75 0.77 -5.44
N GLU A 91 -8.67 2.10 -5.38
CA GLU A 91 -8.24 2.95 -6.49
C GLU A 91 -6.76 3.30 -6.37
N THR A 92 -6.04 3.22 -7.48
CA THR A 92 -4.61 3.52 -7.57
C THR A 92 -4.37 5.02 -7.39
N ASP A 93 -3.45 5.38 -6.47
CA ASP A 93 -2.98 6.75 -6.34
C ASP A 93 -1.91 7.04 -7.41
N PRO A 94 -2.16 7.98 -8.34
CA PRO A 94 -1.22 8.28 -9.42
C PRO A 94 0.14 8.80 -8.93
N SER A 95 0.20 9.42 -7.75
CA SER A 95 1.45 9.94 -7.19
C SER A 95 2.39 8.85 -6.65
N SER A 96 1.87 7.64 -6.47
CA SER A 96 2.61 6.48 -5.95
C SER A 96 3.07 5.50 -7.03
N ILE A 97 2.89 5.82 -8.30
CA ILE A 97 3.27 4.90 -9.39
C ILE A 97 4.79 4.75 -9.45
N MET A 98 5.22 3.50 -9.34
CA MET A 98 6.62 3.09 -9.41
C MET A 98 6.82 2.26 -10.68
N THR A 99 7.53 2.77 -11.67
CA THR A 99 7.69 2.14 -12.98
C THR A 99 9.14 1.78 -13.27
N VAL A 100 9.36 0.56 -13.75
CA VAL A 100 10.60 0.11 -14.37
C VAL A 100 10.40 0.00 -15.86
N THR A 101 11.09 0.86 -16.62
CA THR A 101 10.89 0.98 -18.08
C THR A 101 11.49 -0.19 -18.85
N VAL A 102 12.61 -0.72 -18.37
CA VAL A 102 13.30 -1.88 -18.96
C VAL A 102 13.51 -2.91 -17.86
N PRO A 103 12.49 -3.70 -17.52
CA PRO A 103 12.58 -4.61 -16.39
C PRO A 103 13.53 -5.77 -16.66
N LEU A 104 14.23 -6.20 -15.61
CA LEU A 104 15.02 -7.42 -15.64
C LEU A 104 14.10 -8.64 -15.71
N VAL A 105 14.54 -9.64 -16.48
CA VAL A 105 13.88 -10.96 -16.51
C VAL A 105 14.66 -11.86 -15.56
N SER A 106 14.23 -11.95 -14.30
CA SER A 106 14.97 -12.68 -13.26
C SER A 106 14.13 -12.88 -12.01
N ASP A 107 14.34 -14.04 -11.35
CA ASP A 107 13.82 -14.33 -10.02
C ASP A 107 14.79 -13.92 -8.91
N VAL A 108 16.05 -13.71 -9.24
CA VAL A 108 17.16 -13.59 -8.26
C VAL A 108 17.48 -12.14 -7.91
N SER A 109 17.23 -11.25 -8.83
CA SER A 109 17.42 -9.82 -8.65
C SER A 109 16.32 -9.05 -9.38
N GLY A 110 15.96 -7.90 -8.86
CA GLY A 110 14.99 -7.02 -9.50
C GLY A 110 15.42 -5.58 -9.36
N ASP A 111 14.73 -4.71 -10.06
CA ASP A 111 14.90 -3.28 -9.92
C ASP A 111 14.24 -2.80 -8.63
N ASN A 112 14.95 -1.98 -7.86
CA ASN A 112 14.44 -1.40 -6.63
C ASN A 112 13.42 -0.31 -6.96
N VAL A 113 12.27 -0.40 -6.31
CA VAL A 113 11.19 0.59 -6.42
C VAL A 113 10.71 1.00 -5.04
N GLY A 114 10.22 2.23 -4.93
CA GLY A 114 9.65 2.74 -3.69
C GLY A 114 8.78 3.97 -3.91
N ALA A 115 7.79 4.13 -3.04
CA ALA A 115 6.92 5.30 -3.01
C ALA A 115 6.48 5.60 -1.57
N SER A 116 6.24 6.88 -1.29
CA SER A 116 5.69 7.36 -0.02
C SER A 116 4.54 8.32 -0.31
N ILE A 117 3.41 8.11 0.36
CA ILE A 117 2.22 8.96 0.23
C ILE A 117 1.59 9.24 1.59
N ILE A 118 0.85 10.34 1.68
CA ILE A 118 0.01 10.65 2.84
C ILE A 118 -1.41 10.19 2.58
N VAL A 119 -1.91 9.30 3.44
CA VAL A 119 -3.28 8.82 3.42
C VAL A 119 -4.09 9.49 4.53
N ALA A 120 -5.22 10.10 4.16
CA ALA A 120 -6.15 10.69 5.11
C ALA A 120 -7.34 9.77 5.35
N VAL A 121 -7.64 9.47 6.61
CA VAL A 121 -8.80 8.67 7.01
C VAL A 121 -9.83 9.59 7.66
N PRO A 122 -10.94 9.90 6.96
CA PRO A 122 -11.98 10.79 7.49
C PRO A 122 -12.69 10.18 8.70
N SER A 123 -13.04 11.00 9.69
CA SER A 123 -13.75 10.57 10.90
C SER A 123 -15.14 9.98 10.62
N LEU A 124 -15.71 10.26 9.45
CA LEU A 124 -17.02 9.74 9.04
C LEU A 124 -16.99 8.33 8.46
N CYS A 125 -15.83 7.88 7.98
CA CYS A 125 -15.70 6.60 7.28
C CYS A 125 -15.18 5.46 8.17
N GLY A 126 -14.65 5.75 9.36
CA GLY A 126 -14.14 4.74 10.31
C GLY A 126 -12.83 4.09 9.91
N CYS A 127 -12.65 3.68 8.66
CA CYS A 127 -11.40 3.09 8.15
C CYS A 127 -11.22 3.35 6.65
N GLN A 128 -9.96 3.24 6.20
CA GLN A 128 -9.57 3.35 4.80
C GLN A 128 -8.71 2.16 4.42
N SER A 129 -9.03 1.46 3.34
CA SER A 129 -8.18 0.37 2.86
C SER A 129 -7.00 0.89 2.06
N VAL A 130 -5.85 0.22 2.26
CA VAL A 130 -4.61 0.46 1.52
C VAL A 130 -4.05 -0.87 1.05
N SER A 131 -3.53 -0.91 -0.16
CA SER A 131 -2.81 -2.06 -0.73
C SER A 131 -1.75 -1.58 -1.71
N VAL A 132 -0.75 -2.41 -1.99
CA VAL A 132 0.17 -2.19 -3.11
C VAL A 132 -0.23 -3.14 -4.23
N ARG A 133 -0.44 -2.63 -5.44
CA ARG A 133 -1.00 -3.41 -6.54
C ARG A 133 -0.10 -3.40 -7.76
N ASN A 134 -0.07 -4.53 -8.46
CA ASN A 134 0.49 -4.60 -9.79
C ASN A 134 -0.47 -3.91 -10.76
N ILE A 135 -0.04 -2.80 -11.36
CA ILE A 135 -0.81 -2.05 -12.35
C ILE A 135 -0.32 -2.30 -13.79
N SER A 136 0.59 -3.25 -13.96
CA SER A 136 1.03 -3.71 -15.28
C SER A 136 -0.03 -4.60 -15.92
N THR A 137 0.07 -4.79 -17.22
CA THR A 137 -0.80 -5.68 -18.02
C THR A 137 -0.46 -7.16 -17.85
N GLN A 138 0.65 -7.48 -17.17
CA GLN A 138 1.21 -8.82 -17.01
C GLN A 138 1.58 -9.11 -15.56
N ALA A 139 1.84 -10.39 -15.27
CA ALA A 139 2.36 -10.81 -13.98
C ALA A 139 3.81 -10.31 -13.79
N ILE A 140 4.15 -9.98 -12.57
CA ILE A 140 5.50 -9.55 -12.16
C ILE A 140 5.97 -10.34 -10.95
N ASN A 141 7.28 -10.50 -10.81
CA ASN A 141 7.89 -10.93 -9.56
C ASN A 141 8.05 -9.73 -8.63
N VAL A 142 7.71 -9.91 -7.37
CA VAL A 142 7.95 -8.96 -6.29
C VAL A 142 8.77 -9.65 -5.21
N MET A 143 9.88 -9.03 -4.81
CA MET A 143 10.84 -9.56 -3.83
C MET A 143 11.15 -8.51 -2.77
N ASN A 144 11.48 -8.97 -1.57
CA ASN A 144 11.89 -8.08 -0.47
C ASN A 144 10.93 -6.91 -0.25
N ALA A 145 9.64 -7.18 -0.41
CA ALA A 145 8.61 -6.17 -0.25
C ALA A 145 8.48 -5.75 1.22
N ASN A 146 8.44 -4.45 1.45
CA ASN A 146 8.23 -3.85 2.76
C ASN A 146 7.25 -2.71 2.66
N ILE A 147 6.26 -2.67 3.55
CA ILE A 147 5.32 -1.57 3.69
C ILE A 147 5.31 -1.05 5.13
N ILE A 148 5.43 0.24 5.28
CA ILE A 148 5.48 0.94 6.57
C ILE A 148 4.28 1.86 6.66
N PHE A 149 3.62 1.84 7.82
CA PHE A 149 2.55 2.76 8.17
C PHE A 149 2.98 3.55 9.40
N GLU A 150 3.03 4.86 9.26
CA GLU A 150 3.36 5.77 10.36
C GLU A 150 2.17 6.70 10.62
N TYR A 151 1.68 6.70 11.85
CA TYR A 151 0.68 7.67 12.29
C TYR A 151 1.33 9.05 12.44
N ILE A 152 0.88 10.03 11.66
CA ILE A 152 1.43 11.39 11.69
C ILE A 152 0.65 12.27 12.68
N GLY A 153 -0.66 12.09 12.75
CA GLY A 153 -1.51 12.90 13.60
C GLY A 153 -2.94 13.04 13.08
N THR A 154 -3.66 13.97 13.66
CA THR A 154 -5.02 14.33 13.22
C THR A 154 -5.08 15.80 12.85
N ARG A 155 -5.86 16.13 11.82
CA ARG A 155 -6.17 17.51 11.48
C ARG A 155 -7.67 17.74 11.39
N ARG A 156 -8.07 18.98 11.68
CA ARG A 156 -9.45 19.43 11.51
C ARG A 156 -9.67 19.86 10.08
N ILE A 157 -10.78 19.40 9.45
CA ILE A 157 -11.15 19.76 8.07
C ILE A 157 -12.20 20.86 8.08
N ARG A 158 -13.09 20.87 9.09
CA ARG A 158 -14.16 21.87 9.29
C ARG A 158 -14.47 22.07 10.76
#